data_14e1e4171e9b0af4c26c885c94b54c99
#
_entry.id   14e1e4171e9b0af4c26c885c94b54c99
#
_cell.length_a   1.000
_cell.length_b   1.000
_cell.length_c   1.000
_cell.angle_alpha   90.00
_cell.angle_beta   90.00
_cell.angle_gamma   90.00
#
_symmetry.space_group_name_H-M   'P 1'
#
loop_
_entity.id
_entity.type
_entity.pdbx_description
1 polymer ?
#
loop_
_entity_poly.entity_id
_entity_poly.type
_entity_poly.pdbx_seq_one_letter_code
_entity_poly.pdbx_strand_id
1 'polypeptide(L)'
;MAYEFKAVRRVEFSETDMAGIVHYSNFFRYMETAEHGFFRSLGFSMVMNKSDPPVGWPRVHAACDYLHPLRFEDEVEIHMLVSEKKSKSLSYKIGRAHV
;
A
#
# COMPACT_ATOMS: atom_id res chain seq x y z
N MET A 1 13.30 -12.28 -8.70
CA MET A 1 12.81 -11.43 -7.61
C MET A 1 11.84 -10.40 -8.16
N ALA A 2 10.67 -10.30 -7.57
CA ALA A 2 9.70 -9.30 -8.00
C ALA A 2 10.02 -7.94 -7.36
N TYR A 3 10.23 -6.92 -8.20
CA TYR A 3 10.47 -5.56 -7.75
C TYR A 3 9.23 -4.70 -7.84
N GLU A 4 8.14 -5.26 -8.33
CA GLU A 4 6.88 -4.55 -8.38
C GLU A 4 5.72 -5.48 -8.04
N PHE A 5 4.63 -4.87 -7.59
CA PHE A 5 3.42 -5.58 -7.24
C PHE A 5 2.22 -4.70 -7.57
N LYS A 6 1.16 -5.31 -8.08
CA LYS A 6 -0.07 -4.60 -8.40
C LYS A 6 -1.23 -5.25 -7.67
N ALA A 7 -2.10 -4.42 -7.14
CA ALA A 7 -3.33 -4.86 -6.51
C ALA A 7 -4.47 -4.00 -7.03
N VAL A 8 -5.63 -4.62 -7.24
CA VAL A 8 -6.83 -3.91 -7.66
C VAL A 8 -7.82 -3.94 -6.52
N ARG A 9 -8.46 -2.81 -6.23
CA ARG A 9 -9.52 -2.76 -5.25
C ARG A 9 -10.58 -1.75 -5.67
N ARG A 10 -11.76 -1.93 -5.11
CA ARG A 10 -12.88 -1.03 -5.31
C ARG A 10 -13.03 -0.12 -4.10
N VAL A 11 -13.25 1.16 -4.34
CA VAL A 11 -13.50 2.12 -3.26
C VAL A 11 -14.81 1.78 -2.56
N GLU A 12 -14.77 1.66 -1.24
CA GLU A 12 -15.93 1.37 -0.41
C GLU A 12 -16.54 2.67 0.12
N PHE A 13 -17.85 2.64 0.37
CA PHE A 13 -18.57 3.83 0.84
C PHE A 13 -18.00 4.38 2.14
N SER A 14 -17.63 3.51 3.06
CA SER A 14 -17.05 3.91 4.36
C SER A 14 -15.72 4.67 4.22
N GLU A 15 -15.10 4.63 3.06
CA GLU A 15 -13.82 5.28 2.80
C GLU A 15 -13.98 6.70 2.26
N THR A 16 -15.21 7.11 1.96
CA THR A 16 -15.51 8.43 1.42
C THR A 16 -15.91 9.40 2.54
N ASP A 17 -15.83 10.69 2.23
CA ASP A 17 -16.18 11.76 3.15
C ASP A 17 -17.38 12.56 2.64
N MET A 18 -17.71 13.68 3.29
CA MET A 18 -18.85 14.50 2.92
C MET A 18 -18.71 15.13 1.53
N ALA A 19 -17.51 15.23 1.00
CA ALA A 19 -17.29 15.74 -0.35
C ALA A 19 -17.53 14.67 -1.42
N GLY A 20 -17.81 13.42 -1.02
CA GLY A 20 -18.08 12.33 -1.95
C GLY A 20 -16.81 11.71 -2.55
N ILE A 21 -15.67 11.97 -1.97
CA ILE A 21 -14.39 11.41 -2.41
C ILE A 21 -13.72 10.67 -1.27
N VAL A 22 -12.77 9.83 -1.60
CA VAL A 22 -12.00 9.08 -0.59
C VAL A 22 -11.30 10.07 0.34
N HIS A 23 -11.51 9.88 1.64
CA HIS A 23 -10.85 10.68 2.65
C HIS A 23 -9.34 10.43 2.58
N TYR A 24 -8.55 11.51 2.67
CA TYR A 24 -7.11 11.41 2.45
C TYR A 24 -6.40 10.38 3.34
N SER A 25 -6.90 10.12 4.54
CA SER A 25 -6.30 9.12 5.42
C SER A 25 -6.34 7.71 4.85
N ASN A 26 -7.30 7.42 3.97
CA ASN A 26 -7.47 6.09 3.42
C ASN A 26 -6.44 5.75 2.34
N PHE A 27 -5.76 6.74 1.78
CA PHE A 27 -4.69 6.48 0.82
C PHE A 27 -3.54 5.72 1.49
N PHE A 28 -3.21 6.05 2.73
CA PHE A 28 -2.20 5.30 3.47
C PHE A 28 -2.65 3.88 3.77
N ARG A 29 -3.95 3.67 4.00
CA ARG A 29 -4.51 2.32 4.18
C ARG A 29 -4.44 1.50 2.89
N TYR A 30 -4.68 2.14 1.75
CA TYR A 30 -4.53 1.48 0.44
C TYR A 30 -3.08 1.06 0.23
N MET A 31 -2.15 1.94 0.57
CA MET A 31 -0.72 1.64 0.48
C MET A 31 -0.35 0.47 1.38
N GLU A 32 -0.87 0.43 2.59
CA GLU A 32 -0.63 -0.65 3.54
C GLU A 32 -1.19 -1.98 3.01
N THR A 33 -2.38 -1.96 2.43
CA THR A 33 -2.98 -3.15 1.83
C THR A 33 -2.10 -3.72 0.72
N ALA A 34 -1.58 -2.84 -0.14
CA ALA A 34 -0.68 -3.26 -1.21
C ALA A 34 0.64 -3.81 -0.66
N GLU A 35 1.16 -3.18 0.37
CA GLU A 35 2.37 -3.63 1.06
C GLU A 35 2.22 -5.03 1.62
N HIS A 36 1.11 -5.29 2.33
CA HIS A 36 0.82 -6.61 2.87
C HIS A 36 0.64 -7.65 1.77
N GLY A 37 -0.05 -7.27 0.68
CA GLY A 37 -0.22 -8.13 -0.47
C GLY A 37 1.11 -8.51 -1.12
N PHE A 38 2.01 -7.53 -1.22
CA PHE A 38 3.34 -7.75 -1.76
C PHE A 38 4.11 -8.79 -0.94
N PHE A 39 4.14 -8.61 0.39
CA PHE A 39 4.85 -9.56 1.26
C PHE A 39 4.21 -10.94 1.21
N ARG A 40 2.88 -11.04 1.17
CA ARG A 40 2.22 -12.35 1.03
C ARG A 40 2.58 -13.02 -0.29
N SER A 41 2.73 -12.26 -1.36
CA SER A 41 3.10 -12.81 -2.67
C SER A 41 4.51 -13.40 -2.67
N LEU A 42 5.35 -12.96 -1.74
CA LEU A 42 6.70 -13.49 -1.55
C LEU A 42 6.74 -14.62 -0.51
N GLY A 43 5.60 -15.00 0.06
CA GLY A 43 5.54 -16.05 1.08
C GLY A 43 5.79 -15.54 2.50
N PHE A 44 5.75 -14.23 2.73
CA PHE A 44 6.00 -13.62 4.04
C PHE A 44 4.75 -12.96 4.60
N SER A 45 4.85 -12.57 5.87
CA SER A 45 3.90 -11.69 6.52
C SER A 45 4.64 -10.45 6.99
N MET A 46 3.94 -9.32 7.06
CA MET A 46 4.50 -8.09 7.65
C MET A 46 4.87 -8.29 9.11
N VAL A 47 4.15 -9.18 9.80
CA VAL A 47 4.46 -9.54 11.16
C VAL A 47 5.19 -10.88 11.16
N MET A 48 6.50 -10.84 11.22
CA MET A 48 7.34 -12.02 11.16
C MET A 48 7.66 -12.53 12.56
N ASN A 49 6.58 -12.78 13.34
CA ASN A 49 6.71 -13.20 14.73
C ASN A 49 7.15 -14.65 14.90
N LYS A 50 7.22 -15.41 13.79
CA LYS A 50 7.71 -16.78 13.81
C LYS A 50 9.21 -16.89 13.58
N SER A 51 9.86 -15.78 13.21
CA SER A 51 11.31 -15.77 13.06
C SER A 51 11.97 -15.68 14.44
N ASP A 52 13.24 -16.07 14.50
CA ASP A 52 14.01 -16.07 15.76
C ASP A 52 15.30 -15.28 15.53
N PRO A 53 15.42 -14.05 16.03
CA PRO A 53 14.40 -13.32 16.78
C PRO A 53 13.28 -12.81 15.87
N PRO A 54 12.10 -12.50 16.42
CA PRO A 54 11.02 -11.91 15.63
C PRO A 54 11.46 -10.63 14.94
N VAL A 55 11.04 -10.47 13.68
CA VAL A 55 11.40 -9.31 12.86
C VAL A 55 10.13 -8.57 12.46
N GLY A 56 10.16 -7.26 12.58
CA GLY A 56 9.09 -6.39 12.14
C GLY A 56 9.61 -5.34 11.17
N TRP A 57 8.68 -4.66 10.51
CA TRP A 57 8.98 -3.62 9.54
C TRP A 57 8.26 -2.33 9.95
N PRO A 58 8.75 -1.62 10.99
CA PRO A 58 8.14 -0.37 11.38
C PRO A 58 8.30 0.67 10.28
N ARG A 59 7.23 1.44 10.06
CA ARG A 59 7.29 2.52 9.08
C ARG A 59 7.96 3.72 9.72
N VAL A 60 9.03 4.21 9.11
CA VAL A 60 9.78 5.36 9.61
C VAL A 60 9.53 6.63 8.81
N HIS A 61 8.94 6.49 7.63
CA HIS A 61 8.60 7.63 6.79
C HIS A 61 7.46 7.25 5.85
N ALA A 62 6.51 8.14 5.66
CA ALA A 62 5.45 7.98 4.68
C ALA A 62 5.04 9.36 4.15
N ALA A 63 4.79 9.44 2.85
CA ALA A 63 4.33 10.68 2.21
C ALA A 63 3.39 10.32 1.07
N CYS A 64 2.49 11.23 0.75
CA CYS A 64 1.50 11.01 -0.30
C CYS A 64 1.16 12.32 -0.99
N ASP A 65 1.12 12.30 -2.33
CA ASP A 65 0.64 13.41 -3.14
C ASP A 65 -0.76 13.06 -3.65
N TYR A 66 -1.70 13.97 -3.46
CA TYR A 66 -3.11 13.76 -3.81
C TYR A 66 -3.42 14.48 -5.11
N LEU A 67 -3.23 13.79 -6.23
CA LEU A 67 -3.34 14.39 -7.55
C LEU A 67 -4.75 14.28 -8.16
N HIS A 68 -5.47 13.20 -7.86
CA HIS A 68 -6.80 12.95 -8.39
C HIS A 68 -7.70 12.35 -7.32
N PRO A 69 -8.96 12.80 -7.23
CA PRO A 69 -9.90 12.22 -6.27
C PRO A 69 -10.36 10.84 -6.72
N LEU A 70 -10.70 10.01 -5.75
CA LEU A 70 -11.36 8.73 -5.96
C LEU A 70 -12.75 8.79 -5.35
N ARG A 71 -13.72 8.14 -5.99
CA ARG A 71 -15.11 8.14 -5.56
C ARG A 71 -15.59 6.74 -5.27
N PHE A 72 -16.73 6.66 -4.58
CA PHE A 72 -17.37 5.38 -4.28
C PHE A 72 -17.53 4.54 -5.55
N GLU A 73 -17.18 3.27 -5.43
CA GLU A 73 -17.23 2.27 -6.50
C GLU A 73 -16.19 2.43 -7.61
N ASP A 74 -15.34 3.45 -7.55
CA ASP A 74 -14.19 3.50 -8.47
C ASP A 74 -13.33 2.27 -8.24
N GLU A 75 -12.84 1.72 -9.33
CA GLU A 75 -11.89 0.62 -9.30
C GLU A 75 -10.49 1.19 -9.48
N VAL A 76 -9.58 0.81 -8.58
CA VAL A 76 -8.26 1.42 -8.48
C VAL A 76 -7.20 0.34 -8.54
N GLU A 77 -6.22 0.53 -9.41
CA GLU A 77 -5.01 -0.28 -9.39
C GLU A 77 -3.98 0.41 -8.52
N ILE A 78 -3.47 -0.31 -7.53
CA ILE A 78 -2.40 0.17 -6.67
C ILE A 78 -1.12 -0.50 -7.14
N HIS A 79 -0.18 0.30 -7.62
CA HIS A 79 1.06 -0.19 -8.19
C HIS A 79 2.21 0.14 -7.25
N MET A 80 2.88 -0.88 -6.76
CA MET A 80 3.98 -0.77 -5.82
C MET A 80 5.30 -1.11 -6.50
N LEU A 81 6.28 -0.23 -6.37
CA LEU A 81 7.62 -0.40 -6.90
C LEU A 81 8.62 -0.31 -5.77
N VAL A 82 9.48 -1.31 -5.66
CA VAL A 82 10.59 -1.24 -4.71
C VAL A 82 11.63 -0.28 -5.28
N SER A 83 11.83 0.85 -4.61
CA SER A 83 12.74 1.88 -5.10
C SER A 83 14.16 1.72 -4.57
N GLU A 84 14.31 1.14 -3.39
CA GLU A 84 15.63 0.97 -2.78
C GLU A 84 15.60 -0.16 -1.76
N LYS A 85 16.64 -0.98 -1.76
CA LYS A 85 16.84 -2.03 -0.78
C LYS A 85 18.21 -1.90 -0.15
N LYS A 86 18.23 -1.78 1.17
CA LYS A 86 19.45 -1.74 1.97
C LYS A 86 19.46 -2.93 2.93
N SER A 87 20.59 -3.13 3.62
CA SER A 87 20.71 -4.27 4.53
C SER A 87 19.70 -4.26 5.68
N LYS A 88 19.28 -3.06 6.12
CA LYS A 88 18.35 -2.91 7.25
C LYS A 88 17.11 -2.08 6.93
N SER A 89 16.90 -1.75 5.66
CA SER A 89 15.74 -0.94 5.27
C SER A 89 15.27 -1.27 3.87
N LEU A 90 14.01 -0.95 3.63
CA LEU A 90 13.36 -1.14 2.35
C LEU A 90 12.55 0.12 2.05
N SER A 91 12.74 0.68 0.86
CA SER A 91 11.96 1.82 0.38
C SER A 91 11.19 1.43 -0.86
N TYR A 92 9.96 1.90 -0.97
CA TYR A 92 9.16 1.66 -2.15
C TYR A 92 8.24 2.83 -2.44
N LYS A 93 7.82 2.93 -3.68
CA LYS A 93 6.86 3.92 -4.15
C LYS A 93 5.57 3.24 -4.54
N ILE A 94 4.45 3.87 -4.24
CA ILE A 94 3.14 3.36 -4.59
C ILE A 94 2.42 4.42 -5.40
N GLY A 95 2.03 4.05 -6.62
CA GLY A 95 1.16 4.85 -7.44
C GLY A 95 -0.19 4.18 -7.56
N ARG A 96 -1.15 4.87 -8.17
CA ARG A 96 -2.46 4.30 -8.44
C ARG A 96 -2.98 4.79 -9.77
N ALA A 97 -3.86 4.00 -10.38
CA ALA A 97 -4.54 4.35 -11.60
C ALA A 97 -5.99 3.89 -11.51
N HIS A 98 -6.86 4.63 -12.18
CA HIS A 98 -8.24 4.17 -12.37
C HIS A 98 -8.24 3.04 -13.39
N VAL A 99 -9.07 2.06 -13.12
CA VAL A 99 -9.24 0.91 -14.01
C VAL A 99 -10.55 1.05 -14.76
#